data_c1e31227ed07e09fe0eb9d7543429896
#
_entry.id   c1e31227ed07e09fe0eb9d7543429896
#
_cell.length_a   1.000
_cell.length_b   1.000
_cell.length_c   1.000
_cell.angle_alpha   90.00
_cell.angle_beta   90.00
_cell.angle_gamma   90.00
#
_symmetry.space_group_name_H-M   'P 1'
#
loop_
_entity.id
_entity.type
_entity.pdbx_description
1 polymer ?
#
loop_
_entity_poly.entity_id
_entity_poly.type
_entity_poly.pdbx_seq_one_letter_code
_entity_poly.pdbx_strand_id
1 'polypeptide(L)'
;EDVAKAHAKDLATEGKYGVHFIKYWVNEEKGLVYCLSSASDTESIKKTHAEAHGLVPHTCYPVTDGMEAALKGKQNLFLDIHYLGAGKVSANDVAEAHKKDLATEGKYGVNFINYWVNEKDGMVMCLSEAKDSASIIKTHKEAHGLVPAKILKVKQGQ
;
A
#
# COMPACT_ATOMS: atom_id res chain seq x y z
N GLU A 1 5.75 -15.97 8.13
CA GLU A 1 7.11 -16.39 8.50
C GLU A 1 8.04 -16.38 7.28
N ASP A 2 7.65 -16.98 6.16
CA ASP A 2 8.50 -17.06 4.96
C ASP A 2 8.81 -15.69 4.35
N VAL A 3 7.84 -14.79 4.32
CA VAL A 3 8.03 -13.42 3.84
C VAL A 3 9.01 -12.66 4.73
N ALA A 4 8.92 -12.83 6.04
CA ALA A 4 9.85 -12.20 6.97
C ALA A 4 11.30 -12.67 6.75
N LYS A 5 11.48 -13.96 6.46
CA LYS A 5 12.80 -14.53 6.12
C LYS A 5 13.35 -13.98 4.80
N ALA A 6 12.49 -13.88 3.79
CA ALA A 6 12.85 -13.29 2.50
C ALA A 6 13.23 -11.82 2.67
N HIS A 7 12.44 -11.07 3.42
CA HIS A 7 12.68 -9.66 3.71
C HIS A 7 14.03 -9.43 4.44
N ALA A 8 14.37 -10.31 5.37
CA ALA A 8 15.68 -10.24 6.05
C ALA A 8 16.85 -10.34 5.05
N LYS A 9 16.71 -11.17 4.01
CA LYS A 9 17.69 -11.28 2.93
C LYS A 9 17.71 -10.02 2.04
N ASP A 10 16.54 -9.44 1.79
CA ASP A 10 16.43 -8.16 1.07
C ASP A 10 17.21 -7.07 1.80
N LEU A 11 17.01 -6.94 3.12
CA LEU A 11 17.70 -5.95 3.95
C LEU A 11 19.24 -6.15 3.94
N ALA A 12 19.69 -7.40 3.89
CA ALA A 12 21.11 -7.70 3.80
C ALA A 12 21.72 -7.36 2.43
N THR A 13 20.90 -7.25 1.39
CA THR A 13 21.35 -7.07 0.00
C THR A 13 21.09 -5.64 -0.51
N GLU A 14 20.13 -4.91 0.06
CA GLU A 14 19.63 -3.63 -0.44
C GLU A 14 20.70 -2.57 -0.67
N GLY A 15 21.68 -2.49 0.22
CA GLY A 15 22.77 -1.51 0.14
C GLY A 15 23.60 -1.63 -1.14
N LYS A 16 23.75 -2.84 -1.67
CA LYS A 16 24.50 -3.10 -2.91
C LYS A 16 23.90 -2.40 -4.12
N TYR A 17 22.58 -2.26 -4.15
CA TYR A 17 21.84 -1.68 -5.28
C TYR A 17 21.25 -0.30 -4.97
N GLY A 18 21.56 0.27 -3.81
CA GLY A 18 21.04 1.58 -3.41
C GLY A 18 19.52 1.57 -3.17
N VAL A 19 19.00 0.43 -2.75
CA VAL A 19 17.58 0.27 -2.39
C VAL A 19 17.42 0.40 -0.88
N HIS A 20 16.30 0.93 -0.44
CA HIS A 20 15.91 0.94 0.97
C HIS A 20 14.50 0.40 1.11
N PHE A 21 14.34 -0.77 1.71
CA PHE A 21 13.04 -1.37 2.00
C PHE A 21 12.44 -0.76 3.25
N ILE A 22 11.21 -0.30 3.15
CA ILE A 22 10.53 0.45 4.21
C ILE A 22 9.57 -0.46 4.97
N LYS A 23 8.61 -1.07 4.29
CA LYS A 23 7.59 -1.94 4.87
C LYS A 23 7.10 -2.95 3.85
N TYR A 24 6.44 -3.99 4.34
CA TYR A 24 5.72 -4.93 3.46
C TYR A 24 4.39 -5.33 4.09
N TRP A 25 3.47 -5.76 3.23
CA TRP A 25 2.13 -6.23 3.62
C TRP A 25 1.86 -7.57 2.95
N VAL A 26 1.36 -8.52 3.73
CA VAL A 26 1.09 -9.90 3.28
C VAL A 26 -0.40 -10.19 3.39
N ASN A 27 -1.00 -10.61 2.30
CA ASN A 27 -2.30 -11.27 2.31
C ASN A 27 -2.05 -12.77 2.15
N GLU A 28 -2.18 -13.51 3.26
CA GLU A 28 -1.88 -14.96 3.27
C GLU A 28 -2.91 -15.77 2.49
N GLU A 29 -4.18 -15.33 2.49
CA GLU A 29 -5.27 -16.02 1.81
C GLU A 29 -5.04 -16.12 0.30
N LYS A 30 -4.59 -15.04 -0.33
CA LYS A 30 -4.35 -14.99 -1.77
C LYS A 30 -2.88 -15.14 -2.15
N GLY A 31 -1.99 -15.26 -1.18
CA GLY A 31 -0.55 -15.36 -1.43
C GLY A 31 0.04 -14.10 -2.06
N LEU A 32 -0.43 -12.92 -1.68
CA LEU A 32 0.02 -11.65 -2.22
C LEU A 32 0.94 -10.93 -1.23
N VAL A 33 2.01 -10.38 -1.74
CA VAL A 33 2.96 -9.57 -0.96
C VAL A 33 3.16 -8.23 -1.68
N TYR A 34 3.03 -7.16 -0.92
CA TYR A 34 3.30 -5.80 -1.38
C TYR A 34 4.45 -5.24 -0.56
N CYS A 35 5.47 -4.73 -1.23
CA CYS A 35 6.63 -4.13 -0.59
C CYS A 35 6.72 -2.65 -0.96
N LEU A 36 6.99 -1.81 0.02
CA LEU A 36 7.29 -0.40 -0.19
C LEU A 36 8.78 -0.19 -0.01
N SER A 37 9.40 0.41 -1.02
CA SER A 37 10.83 0.70 -0.99
C SER A 37 11.15 2.00 -1.68
N SER A 38 12.28 2.61 -1.35
CA SER A 38 12.85 3.72 -2.10
C SER A 38 14.06 3.24 -2.89
N ALA A 39 14.16 3.70 -4.13
CA ALA A 39 15.26 3.35 -5.04
C ALA A 39 15.34 4.40 -6.15
N SER A 40 16.47 4.43 -6.86
CA SER A 40 16.63 5.31 -8.03
C SER A 40 15.79 4.85 -9.22
N ASP A 41 15.55 3.54 -9.34
CA ASP A 41 14.74 2.94 -10.42
C ASP A 41 14.17 1.58 -10.01
N THR A 42 13.23 1.07 -10.80
CA THR A 42 12.59 -0.22 -10.55
C THR A 42 13.50 -1.41 -10.78
N GLU A 43 14.50 -1.28 -11.67
CA GLU A 43 15.46 -2.35 -11.96
C GLU A 43 16.34 -2.67 -10.74
N SER A 44 16.73 -1.67 -9.97
CA SER A 44 17.50 -1.86 -8.73
C SER A 44 16.73 -2.70 -7.71
N ILE A 45 15.42 -2.49 -7.60
CA ILE A 45 14.54 -3.29 -6.74
C ILE A 45 14.49 -4.74 -7.19
N LYS A 46 14.29 -4.97 -8.49
CA LYS A 46 14.24 -6.32 -9.07
C LYS A 46 15.56 -7.07 -8.89
N LYS A 47 16.69 -6.39 -9.09
CA LYS A 47 18.03 -6.98 -8.89
C LYS A 47 18.25 -7.35 -7.43
N THR A 48 17.80 -6.52 -6.50
CA THR A 48 17.92 -6.81 -5.07
C THR A 48 17.17 -8.08 -4.70
N HIS A 49 15.89 -8.17 -5.09
CA HIS A 49 15.07 -9.37 -4.84
C HIS A 49 15.63 -10.62 -5.53
N ALA A 50 16.10 -10.48 -6.78
CA ALA A 50 16.68 -11.60 -7.52
C ALA A 50 17.90 -12.17 -6.81
N GLU A 51 18.80 -11.34 -6.31
CA GLU A 51 19.99 -11.76 -5.59
C GLU A 51 19.67 -12.26 -4.19
N ALA A 52 18.76 -11.58 -3.47
CA ALA A 52 18.44 -11.90 -2.08
C ALA A 52 17.76 -13.27 -1.92
N HIS A 53 16.76 -13.54 -2.75
CA HIS A 53 15.94 -14.76 -2.60
C HIS A 53 15.32 -15.29 -3.90
N GLY A 54 15.50 -14.62 -5.01
CA GLY A 54 15.03 -15.06 -6.32
C GLY A 54 13.57 -14.78 -6.65
N LEU A 55 12.80 -14.23 -5.72
CA LEU A 55 11.38 -13.89 -5.94
C LEU A 55 11.29 -12.45 -6.49
N VAL A 56 11.30 -12.33 -7.79
CA VAL A 56 11.23 -11.03 -8.47
C VAL A 56 9.78 -10.55 -8.53
N PRO A 57 9.49 -9.29 -8.19
CA PRO A 57 8.12 -8.79 -8.24
C PRO A 57 7.55 -8.77 -9.66
N HIS A 58 6.25 -9.09 -9.77
CA HIS A 58 5.52 -9.01 -11.05
C HIS A 58 5.50 -7.58 -11.58
N THR A 59 5.25 -6.63 -10.69
CA THR A 59 5.10 -5.22 -11.06
C THR A 59 5.71 -4.34 -9.99
N CYS A 60 6.43 -3.30 -10.42
CA CYS A 60 6.91 -2.23 -9.56
C CYS A 60 6.26 -0.93 -10.03
N TYR A 61 5.56 -0.26 -9.13
CA TYR A 61 4.90 1.00 -9.42
C TYR A 61 5.65 2.15 -8.76
N PRO A 62 6.15 3.13 -9.52
CA PRO A 62 6.56 4.40 -8.94
C PRO A 62 5.33 5.07 -8.33
N VAL A 63 5.43 5.48 -7.08
CA VAL A 63 4.30 6.06 -6.35
C VAL A 63 4.69 7.37 -5.67
N THR A 64 3.71 8.25 -5.50
CA THR A 64 3.80 9.40 -4.62
C THR A 64 3.20 9.01 -3.28
N ASP A 65 3.94 9.23 -2.22
CA ASP A 65 3.53 8.94 -0.84
C ASP A 65 2.53 10.00 -0.36
N GLY A 66 1.55 9.56 0.40
CA GLY A 66 0.55 10.43 1.00
C GLY A 66 0.91 10.87 2.41
N MET A 67 -0.12 11.12 3.21
CA MET A 67 0.04 11.57 4.58
C MET A 67 -0.10 10.39 5.54
N GLU A 68 0.95 10.09 6.30
CA GLU A 68 0.99 8.96 7.22
C GLU A 68 0.35 9.32 8.57
N ALA A 69 -0.47 8.39 9.08
CA ALA A 69 -1.02 8.41 10.42
C ALA A 69 -0.53 7.20 11.23
N ALA A 70 -0.60 7.28 12.54
CA ALA A 70 -0.16 6.19 13.40
C ALA A 70 -1.14 5.01 13.41
N LEU A 71 -0.60 3.80 13.42
CA LEU A 71 -1.36 2.58 13.69
C LEU A 71 -1.84 2.58 15.14
N LYS A 72 -3.11 2.31 15.36
CA LYS A 72 -3.69 2.15 16.70
C LYS A 72 -3.54 0.71 17.21
N GLY A 73 -3.38 -0.25 16.30
CA GLY A 73 -3.13 -1.65 16.60
C GLY A 73 -4.30 -2.41 17.21
N LYS A 74 -5.51 -1.87 17.13
CA LYS A 74 -6.71 -2.44 17.77
C LYS A 74 -7.65 -3.16 16.82
N GLN A 75 -7.42 -3.06 15.52
CA GLN A 75 -8.30 -3.58 14.50
C GLN A 75 -7.50 -4.31 13.40
N ASN A 76 -8.21 -4.89 12.45
CA ASN A 76 -7.60 -5.51 11.28
C ASN A 76 -7.02 -4.43 10.35
N LEU A 77 -5.93 -4.77 9.69
CA LEU A 77 -5.28 -3.90 8.71
C LEU A 77 -5.69 -4.33 7.30
N PHE A 78 -6.04 -3.35 6.48
CA PHE A 78 -6.47 -3.56 5.10
C PHE A 78 -5.68 -2.69 4.14
N LEU A 79 -5.35 -3.26 2.99
CA LEU A 79 -4.85 -2.54 1.83
C LEU A 79 -5.95 -2.55 0.78
N ASP A 80 -6.47 -1.39 0.41
CA ASP A 80 -7.44 -1.28 -0.66
C ASP A 80 -6.83 -0.62 -1.89
N ILE A 81 -7.31 -1.02 -3.07
CA ILE A 81 -6.75 -0.60 -4.34
C ILE A 81 -7.85 -0.07 -5.25
N HIS A 82 -7.66 1.16 -5.73
CA HIS A 82 -8.52 1.82 -6.70
C HIS A 82 -7.82 1.85 -8.06
N TYR A 83 -8.55 1.51 -9.11
CA TYR A 83 -8.11 1.67 -10.50
C TYR A 83 -8.97 2.76 -11.15
N LEU A 84 -8.43 3.96 -11.30
CA LEU A 84 -9.18 5.14 -11.73
C LEU A 84 -8.94 5.51 -13.19
N GLY A 85 -8.02 4.82 -13.84
CA GLY A 85 -7.66 5.05 -15.24
C GLY A 85 -6.38 5.85 -15.42
N ALA A 86 -5.54 5.40 -16.36
CA ALA A 86 -4.24 6.00 -16.64
C ALA A 86 -4.35 7.50 -16.94
N GLY A 87 -3.60 8.30 -16.21
CA GLY A 87 -3.54 9.75 -16.36
C GLY A 87 -4.79 10.52 -15.94
N LYS A 88 -5.80 9.83 -15.34
CA LYS A 88 -7.08 10.47 -14.96
C LYS A 88 -7.11 11.00 -13.54
N VAL A 89 -6.11 10.70 -12.74
CA VAL A 89 -6.04 11.14 -11.34
C VAL A 89 -4.64 11.65 -11.04
N SER A 90 -4.57 12.80 -10.36
CA SER A 90 -3.32 13.35 -9.86
C SER A 90 -3.16 13.07 -8.36
N ALA A 91 -1.92 13.21 -7.86
CA ALA A 91 -1.66 13.15 -6.43
C ALA A 91 -2.48 14.19 -5.65
N ASN A 92 -2.69 15.37 -6.24
CA ASN A 92 -3.52 16.41 -5.63
C ASN A 92 -4.99 16.01 -5.52
N ASP A 93 -5.55 15.39 -6.56
CA ASP A 93 -6.94 14.89 -6.54
C ASP A 93 -7.13 13.87 -5.42
N VAL A 94 -6.15 12.97 -5.25
CA VAL A 94 -6.19 11.95 -4.20
C VAL A 94 -6.05 12.59 -2.81
N ALA A 95 -5.19 13.60 -2.67
CA ALA A 95 -5.05 14.33 -1.41
C ALA A 95 -6.38 14.99 -0.99
N GLU A 96 -7.12 15.56 -1.93
CA GLU A 96 -8.45 16.14 -1.66
C GLU A 96 -9.49 15.07 -1.30
N ALA A 97 -9.49 13.93 -1.99
CA ALA A 97 -10.35 12.79 -1.65
C ALA A 97 -10.01 12.24 -0.26
N HIS A 98 -8.72 12.14 0.07
CA HIS A 98 -8.25 11.67 1.38
C HIS A 98 -8.72 12.57 2.53
N LYS A 99 -8.75 13.88 2.34
CA LYS A 99 -9.31 14.81 3.34
C LYS A 99 -10.77 14.49 3.65
N LYS A 100 -11.54 14.12 2.63
CA LYS A 100 -12.95 13.71 2.80
C LYS A 100 -13.04 12.37 3.54
N ASP A 101 -12.14 11.45 3.24
CA ASP A 101 -12.04 10.18 3.96
C ASP A 101 -11.76 10.42 5.45
N LEU A 102 -10.80 11.27 5.77
CA LEU A 102 -10.46 11.62 7.16
C LEU A 102 -11.62 12.28 7.91
N ALA A 103 -12.42 13.09 7.23
CA ALA A 103 -13.60 13.70 7.82
C ALA A 103 -14.74 12.70 8.09
N THR A 104 -14.74 11.57 7.41
CA THR A 104 -15.80 10.56 7.45
C THR A 104 -15.44 9.32 8.26
N GLU A 105 -14.14 9.02 8.37
CA GLU A 105 -13.62 7.76 8.95
C GLU A 105 -14.15 7.45 10.35
N GLY A 106 -14.28 8.45 11.20
CA GLY A 106 -14.75 8.30 12.58
C GLY A 106 -16.16 7.74 12.69
N LYS A 107 -17.03 8.04 11.72
CA LYS A 107 -18.41 7.55 11.66
C LYS A 107 -18.49 6.02 11.55
N TYR A 108 -17.54 5.43 10.84
CA TYR A 108 -17.49 3.98 10.57
C TYR A 108 -16.40 3.25 11.35
N GLY A 109 -15.70 3.95 12.24
CA GLY A 109 -14.63 3.35 13.04
C GLY A 109 -13.40 2.96 12.23
N VAL A 110 -13.16 3.63 11.11
CA VAL A 110 -11.99 3.43 10.24
C VAL A 110 -10.87 4.38 10.67
N ASN A 111 -9.62 3.93 10.54
CA ASN A 111 -8.44 4.75 10.74
C ASN A 111 -7.57 4.62 9.48
N PHE A 112 -7.55 5.63 8.63
CA PHE A 112 -6.68 5.67 7.46
C PHE A 112 -5.24 5.95 7.87
N ILE A 113 -4.31 5.11 7.44
CA ILE A 113 -2.90 5.17 7.83
C ILE A 113 -2.08 5.92 6.79
N ASN A 114 -2.17 5.51 5.53
CA ASN A 114 -1.44 6.15 4.44
C ASN A 114 -2.08 5.78 3.09
N TYR A 115 -1.63 6.43 2.04
CA TYR A 115 -2.01 6.09 0.67
C TYR A 115 -0.84 6.37 -0.28
N TRP A 116 -0.84 5.68 -1.42
CA TRP A 116 0.17 5.83 -2.47
C TRP A 116 -0.51 5.98 -3.82
N VAL A 117 -0.01 6.89 -4.64
CA VAL A 117 -0.60 7.23 -5.94
C VAL A 117 0.38 6.93 -7.06
N ASN A 118 -0.05 6.13 -8.02
CA ASN A 118 0.62 6.00 -9.31
C ASN A 118 -0.22 6.73 -10.36
N GLU A 119 0.19 7.95 -10.72
CA GLU A 119 -0.57 8.78 -11.67
C GLU A 119 -0.56 8.20 -13.08
N LYS A 120 0.55 7.60 -13.49
CA LYS A 120 0.72 7.03 -14.82
C LYS A 120 -0.34 5.96 -15.13
N ASP A 121 -0.56 5.04 -14.19
CA ASP A 121 -1.52 3.96 -14.34
C ASP A 121 -2.89 4.28 -13.74
N GLY A 122 -3.02 5.41 -13.05
CA GLY A 122 -4.26 5.81 -12.38
C GLY A 122 -4.64 4.88 -11.24
N MET A 123 -3.65 4.42 -10.48
CA MET A 123 -3.85 3.49 -9.38
C MET A 123 -3.59 4.18 -8.03
N VAL A 124 -4.48 3.93 -7.06
CA VAL A 124 -4.34 4.42 -5.69
C VAL A 124 -4.45 3.24 -4.74
N MET A 125 -3.49 3.13 -3.83
CA MET A 125 -3.51 2.15 -2.74
C MET A 125 -3.67 2.88 -1.43
N CYS A 126 -4.61 2.43 -0.58
CA CYS A 126 -4.87 2.99 0.73
C CYS A 126 -4.67 1.92 1.80
N LEU A 127 -3.96 2.28 2.86
CA LEU A 127 -3.77 1.43 4.03
C LEU A 127 -4.62 1.95 5.16
N SER A 128 -5.45 1.08 5.77
CA SER A 128 -6.34 1.48 6.84
C SER A 128 -6.56 0.38 7.87
N GLU A 129 -6.91 0.77 9.08
CA GLU A 129 -7.39 -0.12 10.14
C GLU A 129 -8.91 -0.04 10.21
N ALA A 130 -9.58 -1.18 10.27
CA ALA A 130 -11.03 -1.27 10.44
C ALA A 130 -11.42 -2.63 11.02
N LYS A 131 -12.63 -2.73 11.55
CA LYS A 131 -13.17 -4.02 12.02
C LYS A 131 -13.42 -4.98 10.85
N ASP A 132 -13.82 -4.45 9.68
CA ASP A 132 -14.09 -5.21 8.46
C ASP A 132 -13.94 -4.34 7.21
N SER A 133 -13.91 -4.99 6.05
CA SER A 133 -13.81 -4.31 4.75
C SER A 133 -15.05 -3.48 4.41
N ALA A 134 -16.23 -3.88 4.89
CA ALA A 134 -17.48 -3.16 4.65
C ALA A 134 -17.44 -1.74 5.21
N SER A 135 -16.81 -1.53 6.36
CA SER A 135 -16.63 -0.21 6.98
C SER A 135 -15.80 0.72 6.10
N ILE A 136 -14.77 0.19 5.45
CA ILE A 136 -13.91 0.95 4.52
C ILE A 136 -14.70 1.35 3.28
N ILE A 137 -15.45 0.43 2.70
CA ILE A 137 -16.30 0.69 1.54
C ILE A 137 -17.30 1.80 1.84
N LYS A 138 -17.99 1.72 2.98
CA LYS A 138 -18.96 2.72 3.43
C LYS A 138 -18.33 4.10 3.58
N THR A 139 -17.13 4.15 4.16
CA THR A 139 -16.38 5.40 4.34
C THR A 139 -16.04 6.05 3.01
N HIS A 140 -15.42 5.32 2.09
CA HIS A 140 -15.08 5.83 0.76
C HIS A 140 -16.33 6.26 -0.02
N LYS A 141 -17.39 5.46 0.03
CA LYS A 141 -18.64 5.76 -0.68
C LYS A 141 -19.27 7.06 -0.20
N GLU A 142 -19.33 7.28 1.11
CA GLU A 142 -19.88 8.51 1.68
C GLU A 142 -18.97 9.71 1.46
N ALA A 143 -17.65 9.52 1.61
CA ALA A 143 -16.67 10.60 1.52
C ALA A 143 -16.56 11.19 0.11
N HIS A 144 -16.44 10.36 -0.92
CA HIS A 144 -16.18 10.81 -2.29
C HIS A 144 -16.79 9.92 -3.38
N GLY A 145 -17.37 8.80 -3.02
CA GLY A 145 -18.04 7.90 -3.97
C GLY A 145 -17.13 6.92 -4.72
N LEU A 146 -15.81 6.99 -4.53
CA LEU A 146 -14.84 6.11 -5.21
C LEU A 146 -14.63 4.85 -4.37
N VAL A 147 -15.30 3.77 -4.74
CA VAL A 147 -15.21 2.49 -4.06
C VAL A 147 -14.02 1.69 -4.60
N PRO A 148 -13.19 1.09 -3.73
CA PRO A 148 -12.04 0.32 -4.19
C PRO A 148 -12.42 -0.91 -5.00
N ALA A 149 -11.59 -1.26 -6.00
CA ALA A 149 -11.75 -2.47 -6.80
C ALA A 149 -11.35 -3.73 -6.02
N LYS A 150 -10.38 -3.60 -5.11
CA LYS A 150 -9.89 -4.69 -4.25
C LYS A 150 -9.70 -4.20 -2.83
N ILE A 151 -10.01 -5.05 -1.87
CA ILE A 151 -9.67 -4.84 -0.46
C ILE A 151 -9.05 -6.13 0.05
N LEU A 152 -7.84 -6.04 0.58
CA LEU A 152 -7.07 -7.17 1.07
C LEU A 152 -6.81 -7.00 2.56
N LYS A 153 -7.18 -7.99 3.36
CA LYS A 153 -6.76 -8.06 4.76
C LYS A 153 -5.28 -8.43 4.77
N VAL A 154 -4.45 -7.65 5.46
CA VAL A 154 -3.00 -7.81 5.42
C VAL A 154 -2.37 -7.83 6.80
N LYS A 155 -1.17 -8.41 6.87
CA LYS A 155 -0.26 -8.31 8.00
C LYS A 155 0.91 -7.45 7.56
N GLN A 156 1.33 -6.53 8.41
CA GLN A 156 2.44 -5.62 8.13
C GLN A 156 3.73 -6.14 8.76
N GLY A 157 4.83 -6.00 8.02
CA GLY A 157 6.17 -6.25 8.52
C GLY A 157 7.14 -5.14 8.11
N GLN A 158 8.34 -5.21 8.67
CA GLN A 158 9.35 -4.16 8.53
C GLN A 158 10.75 -4.73 8.42
#